data_5ae4bcf65fb063acf0711a3d540d0f44
#
_entry.id   5ae4bcf65fb063acf0711a3d540d0f44
#
_cell.length_a   1.000
_cell.length_b   1.000
_cell.length_c   1.000
_cell.angle_alpha   90.00
_cell.angle_beta   90.00
_cell.angle_gamma   90.00
#
_symmetry.space_group_name_H-M   'P 1'
#
loop_
_entity.id
_entity.type
_entity.pdbx_description
1 polymer ?
#
loop_
_entity_poly.entity_id
_entity_poly.type
_entity_poly.pdbx_seq_one_letter_code
_entity_poly.pdbx_strand_id
1 'polypeptide(L)'
;MQIENMALIALVLVTGVALFLPTLSTLIMGGGVSPTEATTWINRKKAQIVDLRLEADFQAGHLPNAKRIAEDQIASGIDKFKLDRKLPVIVVCQSNVAARGPIKALQSAGFTEVKNLDGGVQAWKAAGLPLAKG
;
A
#
# COMPACT_ATOMS: atom_id res chain seq x y z
N MET A 1 46.15 15.59 -5.38
CA MET A 1 45.00 15.81 -6.29
C MET A 1 44.19 14.55 -6.51
N GLN A 2 44.81 13.47 -6.94
CA GLN A 2 44.05 12.23 -7.22
C GLN A 2 43.40 11.60 -5.98
N ILE A 3 44.08 11.68 -4.83
CA ILE A 3 43.56 11.14 -3.58
C ILE A 3 42.30 11.90 -3.14
N GLU A 4 42.25 13.21 -3.33
CA GLU A 4 41.11 14.02 -3.00
C GLU A 4 39.90 13.67 -3.88
N ASN A 5 40.15 13.50 -5.17
CA ASN A 5 39.11 13.11 -6.12
C ASN A 5 38.55 11.73 -5.80
N MET A 6 39.42 10.79 -5.43
CA MET A 6 38.97 9.44 -5.04
C MET A 6 38.16 9.46 -3.76
N ALA A 7 38.51 10.28 -2.78
CA ALA A 7 37.75 10.41 -1.54
C ALA A 7 36.37 11.00 -1.81
N LEU A 8 36.25 12.02 -2.67
CA LEU A 8 34.99 12.62 -3.04
C LEU A 8 34.08 11.63 -3.78
N ILE A 9 34.66 10.86 -4.72
CA ILE A 9 33.91 9.84 -5.45
C ILE A 9 33.40 8.76 -4.50
N ALA A 10 34.23 8.31 -3.57
CA ALA A 10 33.80 7.31 -2.58
C ALA A 10 32.66 7.82 -1.72
N LEU A 11 32.71 9.08 -1.28
CA LEU A 11 31.66 9.69 -0.49
C LEU A 11 30.33 9.74 -1.26
N VAL A 12 30.36 10.12 -2.52
CA VAL A 12 29.16 10.17 -3.38
C VAL A 12 28.56 8.77 -3.53
N LEU A 13 29.40 7.76 -3.76
CA LEU A 13 28.92 6.39 -3.90
C LEU A 13 28.25 5.88 -2.60
N VAL A 14 28.82 6.16 -1.45
CA VAL A 14 28.25 5.77 -0.15
C VAL A 14 26.90 6.43 0.04
N THR A 15 26.81 7.72 -0.25
CA THR A 15 25.53 8.46 -0.15
C THR A 15 24.48 7.89 -1.10
N GLY A 16 24.86 7.58 -2.33
CA GLY A 16 23.95 6.97 -3.32
C GLY A 16 23.44 5.62 -2.86
N VAL A 17 24.30 4.77 -2.30
CA VAL A 17 23.89 3.47 -1.78
C VAL A 17 22.95 3.63 -0.59
N ALA A 18 23.23 4.56 0.31
CA ALA A 18 22.38 4.80 1.48
C ALA A 18 20.99 5.27 1.10
N LEU A 19 20.85 6.08 0.05
CA LEU A 19 19.55 6.52 -0.46
C LEU A 19 18.82 5.40 -1.21
N PHE A 20 19.54 4.52 -1.87
CA PHE A 20 18.96 3.45 -2.67
C PHE A 20 18.46 2.27 -1.82
N LEU A 21 19.16 1.93 -0.73
CA LEU A 21 18.83 0.77 0.10
C LEU A 21 17.39 0.77 0.62
N PRO A 22 16.84 1.87 1.17
CA PRO A 22 15.44 1.89 1.60
C PRO A 22 14.46 1.55 0.48
N THR A 23 14.68 2.09 -0.71
CA THR A 23 13.86 1.82 -1.89
C THR A 23 13.92 0.35 -2.29
N LEU A 24 15.12 -0.20 -2.33
CA LEU A 24 15.33 -1.61 -2.66
C LEU A 24 14.68 -2.52 -1.62
N SER A 25 14.83 -2.20 -0.35
CA SER A 25 14.22 -2.94 0.74
C SER A 25 12.70 -2.97 0.61
N THR A 26 12.09 -1.85 0.29
CA THR A 26 10.65 -1.73 0.05
C THR A 26 10.20 -2.61 -1.10
N LEU A 27 10.96 -2.63 -2.19
CA LEU A 27 10.65 -3.46 -3.36
C LEU A 27 10.77 -4.96 -3.05
N ILE A 28 11.83 -5.36 -2.36
CA ILE A 28 12.09 -6.76 -2.03
C ILE A 28 11.03 -7.29 -1.06
N MET A 29 10.67 -6.52 -0.07
CA MET A 29 9.71 -6.91 0.96
C MET A 29 8.26 -6.73 0.50
N GLY A 30 8.04 -6.32 -0.75
CA GLY A 30 6.70 -6.04 -1.25
C GLY A 30 6.03 -4.94 -0.46
N GLY A 31 6.81 -3.92 -0.07
CA GLY A 31 6.36 -2.86 0.80
C GLY A 31 5.10 -2.18 0.32
N GLY A 32 4.31 -1.70 1.26
CA GLY A 32 3.09 -1.00 0.98
C GLY A 32 3.30 0.48 0.78
N VAL A 33 2.20 1.21 0.82
CA VAL A 33 2.23 2.67 0.77
C VAL A 33 2.00 3.24 2.16
N SER A 34 2.70 4.32 2.48
CA SER A 34 2.45 5.07 3.71
C SER A 34 1.09 5.78 3.62
N PRO A 35 0.52 6.24 4.75
CA PRO A 35 -0.70 7.05 4.69
C PRO A 35 -0.59 8.25 3.76
N THR A 36 0.55 8.93 3.74
CA THR A 36 0.79 10.07 2.86
C THR A 36 0.79 9.66 1.40
N GLU A 37 1.49 8.58 1.05
CA GLU A 37 1.50 8.05 -0.31
C GLU A 37 0.12 7.56 -0.73
N ALA A 38 -0.60 6.91 0.18
CA ALA A 38 -1.96 6.45 -0.07
C ALA A 38 -2.87 7.62 -0.43
N THR A 39 -2.78 8.73 0.30
CA THR A 39 -3.54 9.94 0.01
C THR A 39 -3.22 10.46 -1.39
N THR A 40 -1.95 10.47 -1.76
CA THR A 40 -1.51 10.87 -3.10
C THR A 40 -2.10 9.96 -4.17
N TRP A 41 -2.08 8.66 -3.95
CA TRP A 41 -2.65 7.68 -4.88
C TRP A 41 -4.17 7.87 -5.04
N ILE A 42 -4.87 8.11 -3.94
CA ILE A 42 -6.31 8.35 -3.97
C ILE A 42 -6.64 9.61 -4.77
N ASN A 43 -5.90 10.69 -4.53
CA ASN A 43 -6.18 11.98 -5.14
C ASN A 43 -5.71 12.07 -6.60
N ARG A 44 -4.56 11.51 -6.92
CA ARG A 44 -3.96 11.64 -8.26
C ARG A 44 -4.25 10.47 -9.19
N LYS A 45 -4.30 9.24 -8.64
CA LYS A 45 -4.50 8.04 -9.44
C LYS A 45 -5.88 7.43 -9.28
N LYS A 46 -6.73 8.01 -8.47
CA LYS A 46 -8.07 7.49 -8.14
C LYS A 46 -8.00 6.09 -7.56
N ALA A 47 -7.05 5.84 -6.68
CA ALA A 47 -6.89 4.54 -6.07
C ALA A 47 -8.14 4.11 -5.34
N GLN A 48 -8.47 2.84 -5.48
CA GLN A 48 -9.60 2.19 -4.82
C GLN A 48 -9.11 1.53 -3.54
N ILE A 49 -9.92 1.54 -2.50
CA ILE A 49 -9.54 0.99 -1.21
C ILE A 49 -10.36 -0.25 -0.92
N VAL A 50 -9.66 -1.36 -0.67
CA VAL A 50 -10.26 -2.64 -0.29
C VAL A 50 -9.89 -2.93 1.15
N ASP A 51 -10.89 -3.01 2.02
CA ASP A 51 -10.70 -3.33 3.43
C ASP A 51 -10.99 -4.81 3.65
N LEU A 52 -9.99 -5.53 4.13
CA LEU A 52 -10.06 -6.98 4.34
C LEU A 52 -10.28 -7.35 5.80
N ARG A 53 -10.45 -6.36 6.66
CA ARG A 53 -10.67 -6.59 8.09
C ARG A 53 -12.05 -7.17 8.36
N LEU A 54 -12.28 -7.60 9.59
CA LEU A 54 -13.59 -8.06 10.01
C LEU A 54 -14.60 -6.92 9.90
N GLU A 55 -15.85 -7.28 9.67
CA GLU A 55 -16.91 -6.29 9.48
C GLU A 55 -17.08 -5.38 10.69
N ALA A 56 -16.96 -5.91 11.89
CA ALA A 56 -17.04 -5.12 13.11
C ALA A 56 -15.97 -4.03 13.16
N ASP A 57 -14.74 -4.37 12.76
CA ASP A 57 -13.63 -3.41 12.70
C ASP A 57 -13.86 -2.37 11.62
N PHE A 58 -14.36 -2.79 10.49
CA PHE A 58 -14.69 -1.90 9.38
C PHE A 58 -15.76 -0.89 9.80
N GLN A 59 -16.83 -1.34 10.45
CA GLN A 59 -17.91 -0.47 10.90
C GLN A 59 -17.45 0.53 11.97
N ALA A 60 -16.51 0.12 12.81
CA ALA A 60 -15.97 0.98 13.86
C ALA A 60 -15.14 2.15 13.29
N GLY A 61 -14.56 1.98 12.13
CA GLY A 61 -13.79 3.03 11.47
C GLY A 61 -13.01 2.49 10.27
N HIS A 62 -13.18 3.11 9.13
CA HIS A 62 -12.51 2.72 7.88
C HIS A 62 -12.15 3.96 7.07
N LEU A 63 -11.27 3.79 6.09
CA LEU A 63 -10.94 4.87 5.17
C LEU A 63 -12.19 5.27 4.38
N PRO A 64 -12.37 6.57 4.09
CA PRO A 64 -13.50 7.00 3.28
C PRO A 64 -13.54 6.28 1.93
N ASN A 65 -14.72 5.87 1.51
CA ASN A 65 -14.97 5.15 0.26
C ASN A 65 -14.35 3.76 0.17
N ALA A 66 -13.84 3.22 1.28
CA ALA A 66 -13.32 1.85 1.29
C ALA A 66 -14.46 0.85 1.13
N LYS A 67 -14.20 -0.22 0.38
CA LYS A 67 -15.11 -1.34 0.23
C LYS A 67 -14.59 -2.52 1.04
N ARG A 68 -15.43 -3.05 1.92
CA ARG A 68 -15.06 -4.26 2.65
C ARG A 68 -15.29 -5.47 1.78
N ILE A 69 -14.24 -6.21 1.55
CA ILE A 69 -14.28 -7.43 0.73
C ILE A 69 -13.55 -8.52 1.52
N ALA A 70 -14.19 -9.67 1.70
CA ALA A 70 -13.53 -10.80 2.33
C ALA A 70 -12.55 -11.42 1.35
N GLU A 71 -11.47 -12.00 1.87
CA GLU A 71 -10.41 -12.57 1.03
C GLU A 71 -10.94 -13.62 0.04
N ASP A 72 -11.84 -14.49 0.49
CA ASP A 72 -12.45 -15.51 -0.37
C ASP A 72 -13.29 -14.89 -1.49
N GLN A 73 -13.86 -13.72 -1.28
CA GLN A 73 -14.65 -13.01 -2.28
C GLN A 73 -13.80 -12.43 -3.41
N ILE A 74 -12.52 -12.21 -3.18
CA ILE A 74 -11.61 -11.74 -4.23
C ILE A 74 -11.48 -12.81 -5.31
N ALA A 75 -11.27 -14.07 -4.91
CA ALA A 75 -11.12 -15.16 -5.87
C ALA A 75 -12.43 -15.55 -6.54
N SER A 76 -13.55 -15.50 -5.81
CA SER A 76 -14.84 -16.02 -6.29
C SER A 76 -15.78 -15.00 -6.88
N GLY A 77 -15.59 -13.70 -6.62
CA GLY A 77 -16.59 -12.73 -7.06
C GLY A 77 -16.18 -11.28 -6.99
N ILE A 78 -14.93 -10.97 -7.34
CA ILE A 78 -14.45 -9.58 -7.29
C ILE A 78 -15.28 -8.63 -8.17
N ASP A 79 -15.85 -9.15 -9.25
CA ASP A 79 -16.64 -8.33 -10.17
C ASP A 79 -17.90 -7.76 -9.54
N LYS A 80 -18.42 -8.38 -8.48
CA LYS A 80 -19.59 -7.88 -7.75
C LYS A 80 -19.34 -6.54 -7.09
N PHE A 81 -18.09 -6.22 -6.81
CA PHE A 81 -17.72 -4.99 -6.10
C PHE A 81 -17.45 -3.83 -7.06
N LYS A 82 -17.53 -4.06 -8.36
CA LYS A 82 -17.40 -3.02 -9.39
C LYS A 82 -16.13 -2.21 -9.30
N LEU A 83 -15.01 -2.88 -9.00
CA LEU A 83 -13.70 -2.24 -9.00
C LEU A 83 -13.18 -2.12 -10.43
N ASP A 84 -12.47 -1.03 -10.71
CA ASP A 84 -11.85 -0.80 -12.01
C ASP A 84 -10.43 -1.39 -12.01
N ARG A 85 -10.20 -2.37 -12.88
CA ARG A 85 -8.88 -3.03 -12.97
C ARG A 85 -7.77 -2.10 -13.48
N LYS A 86 -8.13 -1.00 -14.10
CA LYS A 86 -7.17 0.00 -14.60
C LYS A 86 -6.66 0.93 -13.52
N LEU A 87 -7.36 1.00 -12.38
CA LEU A 87 -7.01 1.89 -11.28
C LEU A 87 -6.24 1.13 -10.20
N PRO A 88 -5.33 1.82 -9.48
CA PRO A 88 -4.62 1.19 -8.37
C PRO A 88 -5.56 0.76 -7.25
N VAL A 89 -5.15 -0.25 -6.50
CA VAL A 89 -5.86 -0.74 -5.32
C VAL A 89 -4.96 -0.64 -4.11
N ILE A 90 -5.48 -0.07 -3.04
CA ILE A 90 -4.84 -0.04 -1.74
C ILE A 90 -5.60 -1.01 -0.83
N VAL A 91 -4.88 -2.00 -0.31
CA VAL A 91 -5.44 -3.03 0.56
C VAL A 91 -5.23 -2.64 2.00
N VAL A 92 -6.27 -2.70 2.82
CA VAL A 92 -6.20 -2.44 4.26
C VAL A 92 -6.40 -3.76 5.00
N CYS A 93 -5.37 -4.18 5.72
CA CYS A 93 -5.36 -5.40 6.51
C CYS A 93 -4.93 -5.09 7.94
N GLN A 94 -5.09 -6.08 8.84
CA GLN A 94 -4.60 -5.97 10.21
C GLN A 94 -3.07 -5.99 10.28
N SER A 95 -2.41 -6.63 9.33
CA SER A 95 -0.95 -6.68 9.28
C SER A 95 -0.48 -6.72 7.83
N ASN A 96 0.78 -6.32 7.62
CA ASN A 96 1.38 -6.34 6.28
C ASN A 96 1.52 -7.78 5.75
N VAL A 97 1.75 -8.74 6.64
CA VAL A 97 1.86 -10.15 6.27
C VAL A 97 0.52 -10.69 5.77
N ALA A 98 -0.57 -10.32 6.43
CA ALA A 98 -1.91 -10.75 6.04
C ALA A 98 -2.34 -10.21 4.67
N ALA A 99 -1.71 -9.13 4.20
CA ALA A 99 -2.03 -8.54 2.90
C ALA A 99 -1.45 -9.32 1.71
N ARG A 100 -0.48 -10.20 1.91
CA ARG A 100 0.23 -10.89 0.81
C ARG A 100 -0.69 -11.75 -0.05
N GLY A 101 -1.51 -12.57 0.59
CA GLY A 101 -2.47 -13.43 -0.13
C GLY A 101 -3.48 -12.63 -0.93
N PRO A 102 -4.19 -11.69 -0.30
CA PRO A 102 -5.13 -10.81 -0.99
C PRO A 102 -4.52 -10.02 -2.14
N ILE A 103 -3.30 -9.50 -1.98
CA ILE A 103 -2.61 -8.78 -3.05
C ILE A 103 -2.39 -9.71 -4.25
N LYS A 104 -1.91 -10.93 -4.01
CA LYS A 104 -1.74 -11.91 -5.09
C LYS A 104 -3.05 -12.24 -5.77
N ALA A 105 -4.11 -12.40 -4.99
CA ALA A 105 -5.44 -12.70 -5.53
C ALA A 105 -5.94 -11.57 -6.44
N LEU A 106 -5.75 -10.32 -6.03
CA LEU A 106 -6.14 -9.17 -6.84
C LEU A 106 -5.29 -9.07 -8.12
N GLN A 107 -4.00 -9.31 -8.01
CA GLN A 107 -3.12 -9.34 -9.19
C GLN A 107 -3.53 -10.43 -10.17
N SER A 108 -3.88 -11.61 -9.68
CA SER A 108 -4.38 -12.70 -10.50
C SER A 108 -5.73 -12.37 -11.16
N ALA A 109 -6.53 -11.53 -10.52
CA ALA A 109 -7.79 -11.06 -11.07
C ALA A 109 -7.63 -9.93 -12.11
N GLY A 110 -6.42 -9.47 -12.35
CA GLY A 110 -6.13 -8.48 -13.40
C GLY A 110 -5.80 -7.08 -12.93
N PHE A 111 -5.70 -6.87 -11.62
CA PHE A 111 -5.29 -5.56 -11.08
C PHE A 111 -3.75 -5.44 -11.14
N THR A 112 -3.25 -4.39 -11.75
CA THR A 112 -1.80 -4.23 -12.01
C THR A 112 -1.07 -3.53 -10.88
N GLU A 113 -1.69 -2.54 -10.24
CA GLU A 113 -1.09 -1.82 -9.12
C GLU A 113 -1.86 -2.13 -7.84
N VAL A 114 -1.31 -3.00 -7.02
CA VAL A 114 -1.93 -3.39 -5.74
C VAL A 114 -0.89 -3.28 -4.64
N LYS A 115 -1.17 -2.46 -3.65
CA LYS A 115 -0.29 -2.25 -2.49
C LYS A 115 -1.11 -2.27 -1.22
N ASN A 116 -0.49 -2.71 -0.12
CA ASN A 116 -1.13 -2.59 1.19
C ASN A 116 -0.84 -1.22 1.82
N LEU A 117 -1.71 -0.79 2.69
CA LEU A 117 -1.49 0.40 3.51
C LEU A 117 -0.59 0.02 4.69
N ASP A 118 0.61 0.57 4.73
CA ASP A 118 1.56 0.29 5.80
C ASP A 118 1.00 0.76 7.15
N GLY A 119 1.00 -0.15 8.11
CA GLY A 119 0.46 0.12 9.44
C GLY A 119 -1.07 0.17 9.49
N GLY A 120 -1.76 -0.06 8.38
CA GLY A 120 -3.22 -0.13 8.32
C GLY A 120 -3.93 1.11 8.83
N VAL A 121 -5.12 0.91 9.39
CA VAL A 121 -5.96 2.00 9.91
C VAL A 121 -5.27 2.74 11.06
N GLN A 122 -4.47 2.07 11.85
CA GLN A 122 -3.76 2.71 12.96
C GLN A 122 -2.80 3.80 12.46
N ALA A 123 -2.02 3.49 11.44
CA ALA A 123 -1.10 4.46 10.85
C ALA A 123 -1.85 5.61 10.16
N TRP A 124 -2.96 5.30 9.50
CA TRP A 124 -3.83 6.29 8.86
C TRP A 124 -4.35 7.29 9.89
N LYS A 125 -4.86 6.77 11.00
CA LYS A 125 -5.38 7.58 12.10
C LYS A 125 -4.26 8.39 12.76
N ALA A 126 -3.10 7.79 12.99
CA ALA A 126 -1.95 8.46 13.58
C ALA A 126 -1.44 9.62 12.71
N ALA A 127 -1.64 9.54 11.40
CA ALA A 127 -1.30 10.61 10.46
C ALA A 127 -2.34 11.76 10.46
N GLY A 128 -3.38 11.66 11.28
CA GLY A 128 -4.42 12.69 11.37
C GLY A 128 -5.43 12.67 10.23
N LEU A 129 -5.52 11.56 9.49
CA LEU A 129 -6.42 11.44 8.36
C LEU A 129 -7.81 10.94 8.80
N PRO A 130 -8.86 11.34 8.08
CA PRO A 130 -10.23 11.06 8.51
C PRO A 130 -10.63 9.59 8.33
N LEU A 131 -11.50 9.12 9.21
CA LEU A 131 -12.15 7.81 9.11
C LEU A 131 -13.65 7.98 8.97
N ALA A 132 -14.26 7.10 8.20
CA ALA A 132 -15.71 6.97 8.11
C ALA A 132 -16.19 5.85 9.02
N LYS A 133 -17.47 5.85 9.38
CA LYS A 133 -18.10 4.83 10.22
C LYS A 133 -19.31 4.25 9.52
N GLY A 134 -19.61 3.01 9.87
CA GLY A 134 -20.72 2.27 9.25
C GLY A 134 -20.29 1.50 8.04
#